data_f2ae011511254effe5ce49d61ba7bf32
#
_entry.id   f2ae011511254effe5ce49d61ba7bf32
#
_cell.length_a   1.000
_cell.length_b   1.000
_cell.length_c   1.000
_cell.angle_alpha   90.00
_cell.angle_beta   90.00
_cell.angle_gamma   90.00
#
_symmetry.space_group_name_H-M   'P 1'
#
loop_
_entity.id
_entity.type
_entity.pdbx_description
1 polymer ?
#
loop_
_entity_poly.entity_id
_entity_poly.type
_entity_poly.pdbx_seq_one_letter_code
_entity_poly.pdbx_strand_id
1 'polypeptide(L)'
;MKIIHTADLHIGQIIYQNYDRSDEHQHFFRQLEEWCKTEKPDALLISGDVFDIQQPSASTKRAFTEYFVQLHQSCPDMCIVITAGNHDSASRIQADSAVWKLANTHLVGTSPSMELLETDSDWQDNYIIALEKGYIVALPYMIGERREQIQSILDRVEAMNQENKPVIMMGHLAITGLDATGHDFEIGKIKTQEIASLGTGYDYLALGHIHKPQTIGHQEDAMKSEVSYPSPVIRYSGSALHVSCDETYPHSVSLVETDKRNGTINIRQLRIDELRHFHVLPSEGGSFSSAEEALEAVESFTKEHQSGYIRLKMDYTASIPSNFNQLIYDLLENHRNDIRYNPKIVWTGKPTNEGTEQVKPTFEVAELQQMTDPMCFIEKTRDQYPELDLEEVRLAFEEIKAEVHRMAEAEKLESKNKKKTKDSTK
;
A
#
# COMPACT_ATOMS: atom_id res chain seq x y z
N MET A 1 -27.10 -8.28 0.03
CA MET A 1 -25.95 -7.89 -0.78
C MET A 1 -24.73 -8.66 -0.30
N LYS A 2 -23.99 -9.26 -1.23
CA LYS A 2 -22.75 -10.01 -0.96
C LYS A 2 -21.60 -9.31 -1.68
N ILE A 3 -20.51 -9.01 -0.99
CA ILE A 3 -19.34 -8.37 -1.60
C ILE A 3 -18.04 -9.08 -1.21
N ILE A 4 -17.04 -9.01 -2.08
CA ILE A 4 -15.65 -9.28 -1.71
C ILE A 4 -14.95 -7.93 -1.57
N HIS A 5 -14.27 -7.72 -0.44
CA HIS A 5 -13.52 -6.51 -0.12
C HIS A 5 -12.05 -6.83 0.06
N THR A 6 -11.20 -6.17 -0.74
CA THR A 6 -9.74 -6.19 -0.65
C THR A 6 -9.19 -4.78 -0.86
N ALA A 7 -7.91 -4.56 -0.56
CA ALA A 7 -7.22 -3.28 -0.70
C ALA A 7 -5.71 -3.52 -0.84
N ASP A 8 -4.97 -2.45 -1.03
CA ASP A 8 -3.51 -2.43 -0.90
C ASP A 8 -2.84 -3.54 -1.73
N LEU A 9 -3.18 -3.55 -3.04
CA LEU A 9 -2.69 -4.56 -3.98
C LEU A 9 -1.22 -4.35 -4.34
N HIS A 10 -0.75 -3.11 -4.36
CA HIS A 10 0.61 -2.71 -4.70
C HIS A 10 1.15 -3.41 -5.96
N ILE A 11 0.33 -3.46 -7.04
CA ILE A 11 0.73 -4.10 -8.30
C ILE A 11 1.98 -3.42 -8.86
N GLY A 12 3.00 -4.22 -9.16
CA GLY A 12 4.29 -3.73 -9.62
C GLY A 12 5.30 -3.45 -8.51
N GLN A 13 5.01 -3.87 -7.27
CA GLN A 13 5.97 -3.78 -6.17
C GLN A 13 7.23 -4.59 -6.45
N ILE A 14 8.37 -3.96 -6.17
CA ILE A 14 9.68 -4.60 -6.14
C ILE A 14 10.16 -4.61 -4.69
N ILE A 15 10.17 -5.79 -4.08
CA ILE A 15 10.60 -5.94 -2.69
C ILE A 15 12.12 -6.07 -2.60
N TYR A 16 12.73 -5.48 -1.57
CA TYR A 16 14.17 -5.50 -1.29
C TYR A 16 15.03 -5.02 -2.48
N GLN A 17 14.47 -4.10 -3.30
CA GLN A 17 15.08 -3.47 -4.48
C GLN A 17 15.37 -4.42 -5.67
N ASN A 18 15.26 -5.74 -5.51
CA ASN A 18 15.70 -6.72 -6.49
C ASN A 18 14.61 -7.69 -6.96
N TYR A 19 13.55 -7.90 -6.16
CA TYR A 19 12.62 -8.98 -6.44
C TYR A 19 11.27 -8.45 -6.93
N ASP A 20 11.01 -8.67 -8.22
CA ASP A 20 9.70 -8.48 -8.81
C ASP A 20 8.69 -9.49 -8.24
N ARG A 21 7.46 -9.06 -8.03
CA ARG A 21 6.40 -9.85 -7.41
C ARG A 21 5.25 -10.19 -8.37
N SER A 22 5.48 -10.10 -9.66
CA SER A 22 4.44 -10.31 -10.67
C SER A 22 3.83 -11.72 -10.61
N ASP A 23 4.64 -12.74 -10.26
CA ASP A 23 4.17 -14.11 -10.07
C ASP A 23 3.28 -14.27 -8.83
N GLU A 24 3.59 -13.56 -7.73
CA GLU A 24 2.77 -13.54 -6.51
C GLU A 24 1.44 -12.83 -6.76
N HIS A 25 1.45 -11.69 -7.46
CA HIS A 25 0.22 -11.03 -7.89
C HIS A 25 -0.63 -11.92 -8.77
N GLN A 26 -0.01 -12.61 -9.76
CA GLN A 26 -0.73 -13.55 -10.60
C GLN A 26 -1.34 -14.69 -9.79
N HIS A 27 -0.62 -15.21 -8.80
CA HIS A 27 -1.13 -16.26 -7.91
C HIS A 27 -2.32 -15.77 -7.07
N PHE A 28 -2.22 -14.56 -6.51
CA PHE A 28 -3.32 -13.93 -5.79
C PHE A 28 -4.55 -13.73 -6.68
N PHE A 29 -4.38 -13.18 -7.89
CA PHE A 29 -5.52 -12.92 -8.79
C PHE A 29 -6.23 -14.20 -9.27
N ARG A 30 -5.50 -15.33 -9.38
CA ARG A 30 -6.13 -16.64 -9.64
C ARG A 30 -7.04 -17.07 -8.48
N GLN A 31 -6.60 -16.88 -7.25
CA GLN A 31 -7.41 -17.20 -6.06
C GLN A 31 -8.62 -16.26 -5.98
N LEU A 32 -8.42 -14.96 -6.22
CA LEU A 32 -9.50 -13.97 -6.23
C LEU A 32 -10.55 -14.31 -7.28
N GLU A 33 -10.14 -14.70 -8.49
CA GLU A 33 -11.03 -15.13 -9.55
C GLU A 33 -11.86 -16.37 -9.14
N GLU A 34 -11.21 -17.36 -8.52
CA GLU A 34 -11.87 -18.58 -8.05
C GLU A 34 -12.90 -18.27 -6.95
N TRP A 35 -12.56 -17.39 -6.01
CA TRP A 35 -13.52 -16.92 -4.99
C TRP A 35 -14.69 -16.16 -5.63
N CYS A 36 -14.45 -15.30 -6.59
CA CYS A 36 -15.53 -14.59 -7.31
C CYS A 36 -16.47 -15.57 -8.01
N LYS A 37 -15.94 -16.61 -8.67
CA LYS A 37 -16.74 -17.67 -9.33
C LYS A 37 -17.57 -18.49 -8.34
N THR A 38 -16.97 -18.85 -7.20
CA THR A 38 -17.58 -19.71 -6.20
C THR A 38 -18.62 -18.98 -5.36
N GLU A 39 -18.24 -17.80 -4.87
CA GLU A 39 -19.07 -17.01 -3.97
C GLU A 39 -20.12 -16.16 -4.68
N LYS A 40 -19.90 -15.85 -5.95
CA LYS A 40 -20.79 -15.02 -6.80
C LYS A 40 -21.20 -13.73 -6.10
N PRO A 41 -20.24 -12.87 -5.72
CA PRO A 41 -20.56 -11.61 -5.08
C PRO A 41 -21.28 -10.66 -6.04
N ASP A 42 -22.10 -9.77 -5.50
CA ASP A 42 -22.72 -8.69 -6.25
C ASP A 42 -21.67 -7.65 -6.67
N ALA A 43 -20.63 -7.48 -5.83
CA ALA A 43 -19.51 -6.58 -6.15
C ALA A 43 -18.16 -7.06 -5.57
N LEU A 44 -17.09 -6.70 -6.28
CA LEU A 44 -15.70 -6.73 -5.80
C LEU A 44 -15.24 -5.29 -5.52
N LEU A 45 -14.82 -5.02 -4.29
CA LEU A 45 -14.34 -3.72 -3.84
C LEU A 45 -12.83 -3.74 -3.64
N ILE A 46 -12.13 -2.76 -4.24
CA ILE A 46 -10.70 -2.53 -4.07
C ILE A 46 -10.49 -1.13 -3.49
N SER A 47 -10.23 -1.08 -2.19
CA SER A 47 -10.20 0.15 -1.41
C SER A 47 -8.82 0.81 -1.41
N GLY A 48 -8.32 1.23 -2.58
CA GLY A 48 -7.08 2.00 -2.75
C GLY A 48 -5.80 1.19 -2.82
N ASP A 49 -4.70 1.89 -3.09
CA ASP A 49 -3.35 1.41 -3.30
C ASP A 49 -3.29 0.22 -4.27
N VAL A 50 -3.84 0.47 -5.46
CA VAL A 50 -3.86 -0.48 -6.57
C VAL A 50 -2.47 -0.72 -7.11
N PHE A 51 -1.71 0.36 -7.29
CA PHE A 51 -0.32 0.34 -7.74
C PHE A 51 0.63 0.69 -6.62
N ASP A 52 1.84 0.15 -6.67
CA ASP A 52 2.89 0.44 -5.69
C ASP A 52 3.42 1.89 -5.78
N ILE A 53 3.38 2.46 -6.98
CA ILE A 53 3.86 3.82 -7.26
C ILE A 53 2.91 4.59 -8.16
N GLN A 54 2.90 5.92 -8.04
CA GLN A 54 2.03 6.82 -8.83
C GLN A 54 2.24 6.74 -10.35
N GLN A 55 3.40 6.27 -10.81
CA GLN A 55 3.73 6.11 -12.22
C GLN A 55 4.10 4.66 -12.53
N PRO A 56 3.13 3.75 -12.56
CA PRO A 56 3.39 2.36 -12.87
C PRO A 56 3.94 2.18 -14.29
N SER A 57 4.81 1.18 -14.46
CA SER A 57 5.36 0.84 -15.77
C SER A 57 4.27 0.38 -16.76
N ALA A 58 4.60 0.36 -18.05
CA ALA A 58 3.67 -0.16 -19.06
C ALA A 58 3.35 -1.65 -18.84
N SER A 59 4.31 -2.45 -18.36
CA SER A 59 4.09 -3.85 -18.00
C SER A 59 3.15 -3.99 -16.80
N THR A 60 3.32 -3.17 -15.77
CA THR A 60 2.43 -3.14 -14.60
C THR A 60 0.99 -2.78 -14.98
N LYS A 61 0.82 -1.75 -15.85
CA LYS A 61 -0.51 -1.39 -16.35
C LYS A 61 -1.14 -2.49 -17.20
N ARG A 62 -0.35 -3.19 -18.00
CA ARG A 62 -0.83 -4.34 -18.77
C ARG A 62 -1.32 -5.45 -17.84
N ALA A 63 -0.53 -5.81 -16.81
CA ALA A 63 -0.91 -6.83 -15.84
C ALA A 63 -2.23 -6.46 -15.13
N PHE A 64 -2.37 -5.21 -14.67
CA PHE A 64 -3.64 -4.69 -14.12
C PHE A 64 -4.81 -4.92 -15.10
N THR A 65 -4.63 -4.50 -16.36
CA THR A 65 -5.68 -4.64 -17.37
C THR A 65 -6.05 -6.11 -17.60
N GLU A 66 -5.06 -7.00 -17.73
CA GLU A 66 -5.25 -8.43 -17.93
C GLU A 66 -5.99 -9.06 -16.75
N TYR A 67 -5.63 -8.74 -15.50
CA TYR A 67 -6.30 -9.27 -14.31
C TYR A 67 -7.77 -8.87 -14.24
N PHE A 68 -8.09 -7.59 -14.43
CA PHE A 68 -9.48 -7.12 -14.31
C PHE A 68 -10.35 -7.48 -15.50
N VAL A 69 -9.80 -7.54 -16.70
CA VAL A 69 -10.52 -8.08 -17.87
C VAL A 69 -10.84 -9.56 -17.67
N GLN A 70 -9.91 -10.36 -17.16
CA GLN A 70 -10.14 -11.77 -16.87
C GLN A 70 -11.21 -11.96 -15.78
N LEU A 71 -11.18 -11.16 -14.71
CA LEU A 71 -12.22 -11.17 -13.68
C LEU A 71 -13.59 -10.85 -14.25
N HIS A 72 -13.71 -9.81 -15.08
CA HIS A 72 -14.96 -9.46 -15.72
C HIS A 72 -15.45 -10.56 -16.67
N GLN A 73 -14.57 -11.17 -17.48
CA GLN A 73 -14.94 -12.28 -18.36
C GLN A 73 -15.44 -13.50 -17.59
N SER A 74 -14.84 -13.77 -16.42
CA SER A 74 -15.23 -14.90 -15.57
C SER A 74 -16.50 -14.63 -14.76
N CYS A 75 -16.78 -13.38 -14.41
CA CYS A 75 -17.91 -12.96 -13.59
C CYS A 75 -18.55 -11.68 -14.19
N PRO A 76 -19.23 -11.77 -15.35
CA PRO A 76 -19.68 -10.57 -16.09
C PRO A 76 -20.76 -9.76 -15.38
N ASP A 77 -21.56 -10.40 -14.52
CA ASP A 77 -22.62 -9.72 -13.75
C ASP A 77 -22.08 -9.02 -12.47
N MET A 78 -20.87 -9.37 -12.05
CA MET A 78 -20.26 -8.77 -10.87
C MET A 78 -19.81 -7.33 -11.16
N CYS A 79 -20.21 -6.39 -10.31
CA CYS A 79 -19.71 -5.02 -10.36
C CYS A 79 -18.30 -4.98 -9.74
N ILE A 80 -17.34 -4.32 -10.38
CA ILE A 80 -16.01 -4.08 -9.80
C ILE A 80 -15.89 -2.60 -9.49
N VAL A 81 -15.55 -2.25 -8.24
CA VAL A 81 -15.34 -0.86 -7.81
C VAL A 81 -13.93 -0.70 -7.27
N ILE A 82 -13.20 0.22 -7.86
CA ILE A 82 -11.80 0.49 -7.53
C ILE A 82 -11.65 1.96 -7.18
N THR A 83 -11.15 2.25 -5.99
CA THR A 83 -10.80 3.62 -5.58
C THR A 83 -9.29 3.83 -5.59
N ALA A 84 -8.82 5.06 -5.74
CA ALA A 84 -7.41 5.38 -5.61
C ALA A 84 -7.00 5.48 -4.13
N GLY A 85 -5.81 4.95 -3.81
CA GLY A 85 -5.13 5.13 -2.53
C GLY A 85 -4.09 6.24 -2.58
N ASN A 86 -3.23 6.32 -1.55
CA ASN A 86 -2.18 7.34 -1.49
C ASN A 86 -0.96 7.02 -2.38
N HIS A 87 -0.73 5.76 -2.72
CA HIS A 87 0.28 5.33 -3.69
C HIS A 87 -0.17 5.54 -5.13
N ASP A 88 -1.46 5.67 -5.38
CA ASP A 88 -2.03 5.85 -6.72
C ASP A 88 -1.98 7.31 -7.19
N SER A 89 -1.91 7.51 -8.49
CA SER A 89 -2.21 8.81 -9.10
C SER A 89 -3.70 8.93 -9.35
N ALA A 90 -4.40 9.75 -8.56
CA ALA A 90 -5.85 9.98 -8.63
C ALA A 90 -6.33 10.27 -10.07
N SER A 91 -5.66 11.18 -10.78
CA SER A 91 -6.00 11.57 -12.15
C SER A 91 -5.79 10.45 -13.17
N ARG A 92 -4.78 9.58 -12.97
CA ARG A 92 -4.50 8.44 -13.87
C ARG A 92 -5.52 7.32 -13.68
N ILE A 93 -5.92 7.02 -12.43
CA ILE A 93 -7.02 6.09 -12.14
C ILE A 93 -8.32 6.61 -12.78
N GLN A 94 -8.63 7.90 -12.61
CA GLN A 94 -9.85 8.51 -13.15
C GLN A 94 -9.88 8.57 -14.67
N ALA A 95 -8.72 8.73 -15.34
CA ALA A 95 -8.65 8.96 -16.80
C ALA A 95 -9.31 7.85 -17.62
N ASP A 96 -9.18 6.61 -17.18
CA ASP A 96 -9.68 5.43 -17.91
C ASP A 96 -11.11 4.99 -17.45
N SER A 97 -11.74 5.73 -16.52
CA SER A 97 -13.02 5.36 -15.89
C SER A 97 -14.16 5.11 -16.89
N ALA A 98 -14.25 5.94 -17.93
CA ALA A 98 -15.30 5.81 -18.94
C ALA A 98 -15.20 4.50 -19.75
N VAL A 99 -13.98 4.03 -20.04
CA VAL A 99 -13.74 2.78 -20.77
C VAL A 99 -14.05 1.58 -19.87
N TRP A 100 -13.62 1.62 -18.61
CA TRP A 100 -13.85 0.53 -17.67
C TRP A 100 -15.32 0.34 -17.29
N LYS A 101 -16.13 1.39 -17.33
CA LYS A 101 -17.59 1.26 -17.15
C LYS A 101 -18.25 0.31 -18.17
N LEU A 102 -17.69 0.14 -19.36
CA LEU A 102 -18.18 -0.83 -20.36
C LEU A 102 -17.99 -2.28 -19.89
N ALA A 103 -17.07 -2.53 -18.98
CA ALA A 103 -16.82 -3.82 -18.35
C ALA A 103 -17.38 -3.88 -16.91
N ASN A 104 -18.46 -3.16 -16.62
CA ASN A 104 -19.08 -3.08 -15.29
C ASN A 104 -18.07 -2.78 -14.16
N THR A 105 -17.03 -2.00 -14.49
CA THR A 105 -15.94 -1.64 -13.58
C THR A 105 -15.90 -0.13 -13.38
N HIS A 106 -16.00 0.32 -12.14
CA HIS A 106 -16.02 1.72 -11.75
C HIS A 106 -14.67 2.12 -11.14
N LEU A 107 -13.97 3.03 -11.79
CA LEU A 107 -12.73 3.62 -11.29
C LEU A 107 -13.01 5.01 -10.71
N VAL A 108 -12.72 5.21 -9.42
CA VAL A 108 -12.92 6.49 -8.73
C VAL A 108 -11.57 6.95 -8.18
N GLY A 109 -10.94 7.89 -8.90
CA GLY A 109 -9.60 8.38 -8.57
C GLY A 109 -9.62 9.71 -7.83
N THR A 110 -10.47 10.65 -8.24
CA THR A 110 -10.47 12.01 -7.71
C THR A 110 -11.44 12.16 -6.53
N SER A 111 -10.96 12.80 -5.46
CA SER A 111 -11.79 13.09 -4.29
C SER A 111 -12.77 14.25 -4.55
N PRO A 112 -13.93 14.30 -3.83
CA PRO A 112 -14.83 15.43 -3.92
C PRO A 112 -14.13 16.72 -3.50
N SER A 113 -14.32 17.79 -4.29
CA SER A 113 -13.75 19.11 -4.02
C SER A 113 -14.86 20.12 -3.68
N MET A 114 -14.48 21.19 -2.99
CA MET A 114 -15.44 22.28 -2.69
C MET A 114 -15.93 22.98 -3.97
N GLU A 115 -15.12 23.03 -5.03
CA GLU A 115 -15.47 23.61 -6.32
C GLU A 115 -16.65 22.90 -6.99
N LEU A 116 -16.76 21.57 -6.80
CA LEU A 116 -17.89 20.79 -7.31
C LEU A 116 -19.22 21.20 -6.67
N LEU A 117 -19.21 21.61 -5.39
CA LEU A 117 -20.43 22.08 -4.69
C LEU A 117 -21.04 23.31 -5.36
N GLU A 118 -20.24 24.13 -6.03
CA GLU A 118 -20.65 25.37 -6.66
C GLU A 118 -21.05 25.22 -8.14
N THR A 119 -20.48 24.21 -8.81
CA THR A 119 -20.54 24.08 -10.28
C THR A 119 -21.41 22.94 -10.80
N ASP A 120 -21.68 21.94 -9.98
CA ASP A 120 -22.44 20.73 -10.35
C ASP A 120 -23.45 20.40 -9.26
N SER A 121 -24.75 20.35 -9.60
CA SER A 121 -25.83 20.05 -8.65
C SER A 121 -25.84 18.57 -8.23
N ASP A 122 -25.37 17.69 -9.09
CA ASP A 122 -25.47 16.22 -8.95
C ASP A 122 -24.09 15.56 -8.81
N TRP A 123 -23.07 16.31 -8.37
CA TRP A 123 -21.71 15.84 -8.23
C TRP A 123 -21.56 14.60 -7.35
N GLN A 124 -22.48 14.42 -6.38
CA GLN A 124 -22.51 13.25 -5.50
C GLN A 124 -22.66 11.95 -6.29
N ASP A 125 -23.41 11.99 -7.41
CA ASP A 125 -23.70 10.83 -8.23
C ASP A 125 -22.43 10.22 -8.86
N ASN A 126 -21.32 10.98 -8.92
CA ASN A 126 -20.03 10.47 -9.36
C ASN A 126 -19.42 9.46 -8.38
N TYR A 127 -19.89 9.44 -7.14
CA TYR A 127 -19.38 8.58 -6.07
C TYR A 127 -20.36 7.47 -5.66
N ILE A 128 -21.57 7.45 -6.25
CA ILE A 128 -22.63 6.51 -5.90
C ILE A 128 -22.79 5.48 -7.02
N ILE A 129 -22.63 4.22 -6.67
CA ILE A 129 -22.89 3.08 -7.56
C ILE A 129 -24.12 2.36 -7.01
N ALA A 130 -25.24 2.47 -7.72
CA ALA A 130 -26.49 1.80 -7.37
C ALA A 130 -26.51 0.39 -7.97
N LEU A 131 -26.67 -0.61 -7.11
CA LEU A 131 -26.84 -2.01 -7.48
C LEU A 131 -28.26 -2.47 -7.16
N GLU A 132 -28.66 -3.59 -7.73
CA GLU A 132 -29.99 -4.18 -7.46
C GLU A 132 -30.21 -4.39 -5.95
N LYS A 133 -29.16 -4.83 -5.21
CA LYS A 133 -29.25 -5.22 -3.80
C LYS A 133 -28.72 -4.20 -2.82
N GLY A 134 -28.20 -3.06 -3.25
CA GLY A 134 -27.67 -2.03 -2.35
C GLY A 134 -26.94 -0.90 -3.06
N TYR A 135 -26.31 -0.04 -2.29
CA TYR A 135 -25.54 1.09 -2.77
C TYR A 135 -24.08 0.98 -2.34
N ILE A 136 -23.18 1.38 -3.23
CA ILE A 136 -21.76 1.54 -2.91
C ILE A 136 -21.42 3.03 -3.04
N VAL A 137 -20.84 3.61 -1.98
CA VAL A 137 -20.26 4.95 -1.98
C VAL A 137 -18.76 4.79 -2.10
N ALA A 138 -18.20 5.13 -3.25
CA ALA A 138 -16.81 4.93 -3.57
C ALA A 138 -15.97 6.19 -3.31
N LEU A 139 -15.26 6.24 -2.17
CA LEU A 139 -14.40 7.37 -1.81
C LEU A 139 -12.93 6.98 -1.98
N PRO A 140 -12.16 7.71 -2.79
CA PRO A 140 -10.72 7.51 -2.90
C PRO A 140 -9.99 8.12 -1.70
N TYR A 141 -8.66 7.99 -1.66
CA TYR A 141 -7.81 8.67 -0.69
C TYR A 141 -8.05 10.19 -0.69
N MET A 142 -8.25 10.74 0.51
CA MET A 142 -8.57 12.16 0.71
C MET A 142 -7.62 12.78 1.73
N ILE A 143 -7.08 13.94 1.40
CA ILE A 143 -6.27 14.73 2.33
C ILE A 143 -7.17 15.69 3.10
N GLY A 144 -7.04 15.65 4.44
CA GLY A 144 -7.81 16.52 5.35
C GLY A 144 -9.24 16.05 5.61
N GLU A 145 -9.94 16.78 6.45
CA GLU A 145 -11.33 16.48 6.79
C GLU A 145 -12.27 16.82 5.63
N ARG A 146 -13.17 15.90 5.32
CA ARG A 146 -14.13 15.99 4.23
C ARG A 146 -15.54 15.61 4.69
N ARG A 147 -15.85 15.82 5.97
CA ARG A 147 -17.10 15.38 6.59
C ARG A 147 -18.35 15.87 5.86
N GLU A 148 -18.38 17.14 5.50
CA GLU A 148 -19.54 17.74 4.83
C GLU A 148 -19.77 17.11 3.45
N GLN A 149 -18.70 16.89 2.68
CA GLN A 149 -18.79 16.26 1.37
C GLN A 149 -19.23 14.79 1.49
N ILE A 150 -18.66 14.05 2.43
CA ILE A 150 -19.02 12.65 2.69
C ILE A 150 -20.48 12.56 3.10
N GLN A 151 -20.93 13.42 4.04
CA GLN A 151 -22.31 13.41 4.49
C GLN A 151 -23.28 13.79 3.36
N SER A 152 -22.94 14.76 2.53
CA SER A 152 -23.75 15.13 1.36
C SER A 152 -23.95 13.96 0.38
N ILE A 153 -22.92 13.13 0.18
CA ILE A 153 -23.04 11.91 -0.63
C ILE A 153 -23.96 10.89 0.05
N LEU A 154 -23.81 10.68 1.36
CA LEU A 154 -24.64 9.76 2.12
C LEU A 154 -26.10 10.20 2.18
N ASP A 155 -26.36 11.51 2.34
CA ASP A 155 -27.70 12.09 2.31
C ASP A 155 -28.36 11.90 0.93
N ARG A 156 -27.57 12.00 -0.15
CA ARG A 156 -28.04 11.70 -1.51
C ARG A 156 -28.45 10.24 -1.65
N VAL A 157 -27.61 9.29 -1.13
CA VAL A 157 -27.96 7.87 -1.10
C VAL A 157 -29.23 7.64 -0.30
N GLU A 158 -29.38 8.26 0.87
CA GLU A 158 -30.59 8.16 1.69
C GLU A 158 -31.84 8.58 0.91
N ALA A 159 -31.77 9.70 0.20
CA ALA A 159 -32.87 10.19 -0.62
C ALA A 159 -33.24 9.23 -1.77
N MET A 160 -32.27 8.51 -2.32
CA MET A 160 -32.47 7.51 -3.40
C MET A 160 -32.95 6.16 -2.87
N ASN A 161 -32.60 5.79 -1.64
CA ASN A 161 -32.77 4.45 -1.06
C ASN A 161 -34.17 4.23 -0.47
N GLN A 162 -35.20 4.25 -1.30
CA GLN A 162 -36.60 4.07 -0.89
C GLN A 162 -36.92 2.63 -0.40
N GLU A 163 -36.08 1.65 -0.79
CA GLU A 163 -36.28 0.24 -0.47
C GLU A 163 -35.48 -0.20 0.77
N ASN A 164 -34.83 0.73 1.45
CA ASN A 164 -34.02 0.46 2.65
C ASN A 164 -32.93 -0.62 2.41
N LYS A 165 -32.26 -0.56 1.27
CA LYS A 165 -31.16 -1.44 0.89
C LYS A 165 -29.88 -1.11 1.65
N PRO A 166 -28.96 -2.08 1.83
CA PRO A 166 -27.65 -1.84 2.44
C PRO A 166 -26.84 -0.76 1.72
N VAL A 167 -26.09 0.01 2.49
CA VAL A 167 -25.17 1.05 2.00
C VAL A 167 -23.74 0.69 2.42
N ILE A 168 -22.90 0.42 1.45
CA ILE A 168 -21.49 0.13 1.65
C ILE A 168 -20.71 1.38 1.28
N MET A 169 -19.83 1.85 2.17
CA MET A 169 -18.92 2.95 1.89
C MET A 169 -17.50 2.41 1.75
N MET A 170 -16.75 2.86 0.76
CA MET A 170 -15.33 2.58 0.59
C MET A 170 -14.52 3.79 1.00
N GLY A 171 -13.31 3.57 1.52
CA GLY A 171 -12.35 4.61 1.85
C GLY A 171 -10.93 4.10 1.93
N HIS A 172 -9.96 5.02 1.85
CA HIS A 172 -8.54 4.68 1.98
C HIS A 172 -7.90 5.69 2.94
N LEU A 173 -7.84 5.36 4.22
CA LEU A 173 -7.36 6.27 5.28
C LEU A 173 -7.13 5.52 6.60
N ALA A 174 -6.33 6.12 7.49
CA ALA A 174 -6.17 5.66 8.86
C ALA A 174 -7.22 6.30 9.78
N ILE A 175 -7.85 5.51 10.64
CA ILE A 175 -8.83 5.98 11.63
C ILE A 175 -8.34 5.73 13.06
N THR A 176 -8.86 6.49 14.01
CA THR A 176 -8.55 6.32 15.43
C THR A 176 -8.98 4.92 15.91
N GLY A 177 -8.11 4.27 16.68
CA GLY A 177 -8.37 2.93 17.25
C GLY A 177 -7.91 1.76 16.40
N LEU A 178 -7.20 2.01 15.29
CA LEU A 178 -6.58 0.97 14.46
C LEU A 178 -5.41 0.29 15.20
N ASP A 179 -5.15 -0.97 14.85
CA ASP A 179 -3.91 -1.68 15.16
C ASP A 179 -2.95 -1.56 13.97
N ALA A 180 -1.86 -0.85 14.18
CA ALA A 180 -0.86 -0.57 13.16
C ALA A 180 0.33 -1.55 13.16
N THR A 181 0.20 -2.71 13.82
CA THR A 181 1.26 -3.73 13.87
C THR A 181 1.65 -4.18 12.47
N GLY A 182 2.95 -4.17 12.16
CA GLY A 182 3.49 -4.56 10.85
C GLY A 182 3.44 -3.47 9.78
N HIS A 183 2.80 -2.33 10.05
CA HIS A 183 2.82 -1.21 9.13
C HIS A 183 4.11 -0.40 9.32
N ASP A 184 4.90 -0.27 8.26
CA ASP A 184 6.20 0.42 8.30
C ASP A 184 5.99 1.93 8.34
N PHE A 185 6.16 2.52 9.53
CA PHE A 185 6.09 3.97 9.73
C PHE A 185 7.46 4.61 9.48
N GLU A 186 7.88 4.71 8.22
CA GLU A 186 8.97 5.61 7.89
C GLU A 186 8.51 7.07 8.04
N ILE A 187 9.01 7.72 9.11
CA ILE A 187 9.01 9.17 9.29
C ILE A 187 7.63 9.84 9.32
N GLY A 188 6.96 9.75 10.44
CA GLY A 188 5.79 10.56 10.75
C GLY A 188 4.67 9.75 11.40
N LYS A 189 4.01 10.31 12.40
CA LYS A 189 2.81 9.68 12.97
C LYS A 189 1.75 9.59 11.89
N ILE A 190 1.13 8.42 11.70
CA ILE A 190 -0.09 8.30 10.87
C ILE A 190 -1.06 9.37 11.35
N LYS A 191 -1.54 10.20 10.42
CA LYS A 191 -2.64 11.12 10.71
C LYS A 191 -3.93 10.32 10.69
N THR A 192 -4.37 9.90 11.85
CA THR A 192 -5.68 9.24 11.99
C THR A 192 -6.80 10.25 11.93
N GLN A 193 -7.92 9.84 11.34
CA GLN A 193 -9.17 10.57 11.37
C GLN A 193 -10.12 9.98 12.41
N GLU A 194 -10.92 10.83 13.03
CA GLU A 194 -11.98 10.38 13.93
C GLU A 194 -13.12 9.74 13.13
N ILE A 195 -13.68 8.64 13.62
CA ILE A 195 -14.81 7.95 12.98
C ILE A 195 -15.97 8.91 12.73
N ALA A 196 -16.21 9.84 13.67
CA ALA A 196 -17.25 10.85 13.55
C ALA A 196 -17.08 11.80 12.35
N SER A 197 -15.88 11.91 11.79
CA SER A 197 -15.60 12.72 10.58
C SER A 197 -16.01 12.03 9.28
N LEU A 198 -16.35 10.73 9.32
CA LEU A 198 -16.70 9.93 8.15
C LEU A 198 -18.20 9.92 7.84
N GLY A 199 -18.99 10.77 8.51
CA GLY A 199 -20.43 10.84 8.32
C GLY A 199 -21.18 9.65 8.92
N THR A 200 -22.48 9.57 8.64
CA THR A 200 -23.38 8.51 9.13
C THR A 200 -24.33 8.07 8.01
N GLY A 201 -24.82 6.85 8.08
CA GLY A 201 -25.78 6.35 7.10
C GLY A 201 -25.23 5.27 6.18
N TYR A 202 -24.07 4.70 6.50
CA TYR A 202 -23.54 3.46 5.88
C TYR A 202 -23.71 2.29 6.86
N ASP A 203 -23.75 1.08 6.30
CA ASP A 203 -23.83 -0.17 7.07
C ASP A 203 -22.47 -0.85 7.21
N TYR A 204 -21.63 -0.72 6.18
CA TYR A 204 -20.27 -1.26 6.17
C TYR A 204 -19.31 -0.23 5.56
N LEU A 205 -18.19 0.02 6.24
CA LEU A 205 -17.11 0.84 5.74
C LEU A 205 -15.92 -0.04 5.37
N ALA A 206 -15.68 -0.16 4.06
CA ALA A 206 -14.60 -0.94 3.45
C ALA A 206 -13.34 -0.08 3.34
N LEU A 207 -12.37 -0.28 4.24
CA LEU A 207 -11.13 0.50 4.32
C LEU A 207 -9.92 -0.25 3.75
N GLY A 208 -9.05 0.50 3.06
CA GLY A 208 -7.64 0.19 2.80
C GLY A 208 -6.71 1.12 3.56
N HIS A 209 -5.43 1.11 3.23
CA HIS A 209 -4.33 1.84 3.84
C HIS A 209 -3.61 1.10 4.96
N ILE A 210 -4.30 0.30 5.73
CA ILE A 210 -3.70 -0.51 6.81
C ILE A 210 -3.66 -1.96 6.36
N HIS A 211 -2.44 -2.52 6.29
CA HIS A 211 -2.19 -3.83 5.71
C HIS A 211 -2.69 -4.99 6.59
N LYS A 212 -2.89 -4.74 7.91
CA LYS A 212 -3.41 -5.74 8.83
C LYS A 212 -4.93 -5.85 8.73
N PRO A 213 -5.48 -7.04 8.39
CA PRO A 213 -6.92 -7.26 8.42
C PRO A 213 -7.46 -7.04 9.83
N GLN A 214 -8.46 -6.19 10.00
CA GLN A 214 -9.03 -5.89 11.31
C GLN A 214 -10.40 -5.24 11.23
N THR A 215 -11.25 -5.53 12.21
CA THR A 215 -12.55 -4.87 12.43
C THR A 215 -12.42 -3.92 13.61
N ILE A 216 -12.68 -2.64 13.40
CA ILE A 216 -12.48 -1.60 14.42
C ILE A 216 -13.46 -1.78 15.58
N GLY A 217 -12.92 -1.68 16.80
CA GLY A 217 -13.70 -1.87 18.03
C GLY A 217 -13.96 -3.34 18.40
N HIS A 218 -13.44 -4.29 17.64
CA HIS A 218 -13.61 -5.72 17.90
C HIS A 218 -12.25 -6.43 17.91
N GLN A 219 -12.09 -7.40 18.81
CA GLN A 219 -10.96 -8.32 18.74
C GLN A 219 -11.27 -9.41 17.73
N GLU A 220 -10.42 -9.57 16.75
CA GLU A 220 -10.53 -10.68 15.80
C GLU A 220 -10.01 -11.96 16.44
N ASP A 221 -10.87 -12.97 16.45
CA ASP A 221 -10.48 -14.32 16.83
C ASP A 221 -9.93 -15.01 15.58
N ALA A 222 -8.60 -15.15 15.51
CA ALA A 222 -7.91 -15.80 14.40
C ALA A 222 -8.37 -17.26 14.14
N MET A 223 -9.08 -17.86 15.08
CA MET A 223 -9.65 -19.22 14.98
C MET A 223 -11.03 -19.22 14.31
N LYS A 224 -11.71 -18.07 14.22
CA LYS A 224 -13.03 -17.97 13.61
C LYS A 224 -12.91 -17.50 12.16
N SER A 225 -13.32 -18.33 11.24
CA SER A 225 -13.38 -17.98 9.81
C SER A 225 -14.56 -17.06 9.46
N GLU A 226 -15.60 -17.02 10.30
CA GLU A 226 -16.80 -16.23 10.08
C GLU A 226 -17.30 -15.60 11.39
N VAL A 227 -17.62 -14.29 11.32
CA VAL A 227 -18.09 -13.51 12.47
C VAL A 227 -19.23 -12.58 12.02
N SER A 228 -20.22 -12.39 12.89
CA SER A 228 -21.37 -11.51 12.67
C SER A 228 -21.30 -10.30 13.59
N TYR A 229 -21.50 -9.13 13.03
CA TYR A 229 -21.48 -7.85 13.77
C TYR A 229 -22.77 -7.04 13.51
N PRO A 230 -23.24 -6.26 14.49
CA PRO A 230 -24.30 -5.26 14.23
C PRO A 230 -23.75 -4.13 13.36
N SER A 231 -24.58 -3.62 12.43
CA SER A 231 -24.26 -2.42 11.64
C SER A 231 -24.21 -1.16 12.52
N PRO A 232 -23.35 -0.15 12.22
CA PRO A 232 -22.35 -0.16 11.16
C PRO A 232 -21.06 -0.89 11.54
N VAL A 233 -20.42 -1.52 10.57
CA VAL A 233 -19.12 -2.18 10.74
C VAL A 233 -18.06 -1.43 9.97
N ILE A 234 -16.91 -1.22 10.57
CA ILE A 234 -15.73 -0.58 9.96
C ILE A 234 -14.61 -1.61 9.90
N ARG A 235 -14.10 -1.88 8.69
CA ARG A 235 -13.12 -2.94 8.50
C ARG A 235 -12.02 -2.56 7.52
N TYR A 236 -10.79 -2.86 7.89
CA TYR A 236 -9.66 -2.99 6.97
C TYR A 236 -9.60 -4.43 6.45
N SER A 237 -9.58 -4.61 5.15
CA SER A 237 -9.37 -5.95 4.56
C SER A 237 -7.93 -6.44 4.75
N GLY A 238 -7.01 -5.52 4.90
CA GLY A 238 -5.58 -5.75 4.81
C GLY A 238 -5.08 -5.79 3.37
N SER A 239 -3.76 -5.87 3.21
CA SER A 239 -3.11 -6.00 1.91
C SER A 239 -3.28 -7.40 1.32
N ALA A 240 -3.25 -7.49 -0.02
CA ALA A 240 -3.34 -8.76 -0.73
C ALA A 240 -2.07 -9.63 -0.57
N LEU A 241 -0.92 -8.99 -0.43
CA LEU A 241 0.38 -9.63 -0.21
C LEU A 241 1.08 -8.90 0.92
N HIS A 242 2.02 -9.57 1.59
CA HIS A 242 2.89 -8.88 2.54
C HIS A 242 3.62 -7.72 1.85
N VAL A 243 3.43 -6.51 2.31
CA VAL A 243 4.13 -5.32 1.81
C VAL A 243 5.45 -5.15 2.55
N SER A 244 5.52 -5.59 3.81
CA SER A 244 6.70 -5.56 4.66
C SER A 244 6.95 -6.91 5.34
N CYS A 245 8.23 -7.23 5.62
CA CYS A 245 8.60 -8.42 6.39
C CYS A 245 8.19 -8.37 7.88
N ASP A 246 7.70 -7.24 8.35
CA ASP A 246 7.23 -7.06 9.72
C ASP A 246 5.73 -7.42 9.89
N GLU A 247 5.06 -7.75 8.79
CA GLU A 247 3.68 -8.24 8.76
C GLU A 247 3.67 -9.74 9.11
N THR A 248 3.46 -10.08 10.38
CA THR A 248 3.51 -11.45 10.90
C THR A 248 2.14 -12.12 11.00
N TYR A 249 1.12 -11.53 10.43
CA TYR A 249 -0.27 -11.99 10.41
C TYR A 249 -0.66 -12.57 9.05
N PRO A 250 -1.64 -13.49 8.99
CA PRO A 250 -2.09 -14.04 7.72
C PRO A 250 -2.86 -13.00 6.91
N HIS A 251 -2.63 -12.96 5.61
CA HIS A 251 -3.35 -12.11 4.67
C HIS A 251 -4.65 -12.78 4.19
N SER A 252 -5.65 -11.96 3.94
CA SER A 252 -6.97 -12.43 3.53
C SER A 252 -7.74 -11.36 2.76
N VAL A 253 -8.74 -11.76 2.00
CA VAL A 253 -9.80 -10.88 1.53
C VAL A 253 -11.05 -11.10 2.39
N SER A 254 -11.90 -10.09 2.50
CA SER A 254 -13.12 -10.15 3.31
C SER A 254 -14.33 -10.44 2.43
N LEU A 255 -14.98 -11.57 2.62
CA LEU A 255 -16.32 -11.82 2.10
C LEU A 255 -17.34 -11.27 3.09
N VAL A 256 -18.16 -10.32 2.64
CA VAL A 256 -19.12 -9.60 3.48
C VAL A 256 -20.52 -9.80 2.96
N GLU A 257 -21.43 -10.19 3.84
CA GLU A 257 -22.84 -10.39 3.52
C GLU A 257 -23.74 -9.56 4.43
N THR A 258 -24.72 -8.89 3.85
CA THR A 258 -25.77 -8.17 4.54
C THR A 258 -27.05 -8.19 3.71
N ASP A 259 -28.21 -8.31 4.38
CA ASP A 259 -29.52 -8.45 3.71
C ASP A 259 -30.31 -7.14 3.68
N LYS A 260 -30.09 -6.27 4.66
CA LYS A 260 -30.82 -5.01 4.81
C LYS A 260 -30.00 -3.97 5.55
N ARG A 261 -30.43 -2.72 5.45
CA ARG A 261 -29.86 -1.60 6.18
C ARG A 261 -30.05 -1.75 7.69
N ASN A 262 -29.05 -1.32 8.47
CA ASN A 262 -28.99 -1.47 9.92
C ASN A 262 -29.15 -2.93 10.40
N GLY A 263 -28.85 -3.89 9.51
CA GLY A 263 -28.91 -5.31 9.79
C GLY A 263 -27.62 -5.86 10.40
N THR A 264 -27.50 -7.16 10.34
CA THR A 264 -26.25 -7.84 10.72
C THR A 264 -25.32 -7.90 9.53
N ILE A 265 -24.04 -7.65 9.76
CA ILE A 265 -22.97 -7.80 8.79
C ILE A 265 -22.22 -9.08 9.10
N ASN A 266 -22.28 -10.05 8.21
CA ASN A 266 -21.54 -11.29 8.30
C ASN A 266 -20.23 -11.15 7.51
N ILE A 267 -19.11 -11.45 8.16
CA ILE A 267 -17.79 -11.35 7.58
C ILE A 267 -17.09 -12.69 7.64
N ARG A 268 -16.65 -13.19 6.49
CA ARG A 268 -15.82 -14.38 6.39
C ARG A 268 -14.49 -14.02 5.75
N GLN A 269 -13.40 -14.38 6.41
CA GLN A 269 -12.05 -14.19 5.90
C GLN A 269 -11.70 -15.31 4.93
N LEU A 270 -11.42 -14.97 3.68
CA LEU A 270 -10.88 -15.89 2.68
C LEU A 270 -9.36 -15.74 2.71
N ARG A 271 -8.67 -16.68 3.34
CA ARG A 271 -7.22 -16.64 3.52
C ARG A 271 -6.51 -16.82 2.19
N ILE A 272 -5.51 -15.98 1.96
CA ILE A 272 -4.66 -16.04 0.78
C ILE A 272 -3.61 -17.14 1.00
N ASP A 273 -3.51 -18.05 0.04
CA ASP A 273 -2.41 -18.99 -0.04
C ASP A 273 -1.22 -18.29 -0.68
N GLU A 274 -0.18 -18.08 0.12
CA GLU A 274 0.97 -17.30 -0.30
C GLU A 274 1.96 -18.15 -1.09
N LEU A 275 2.42 -17.65 -2.21
CA LEU A 275 3.44 -18.33 -3.02
C LEU A 275 4.80 -18.40 -2.30
N ARG A 276 5.08 -17.39 -1.44
CA ARG A 276 6.32 -17.30 -0.64
C ARG A 276 6.02 -16.75 0.73
N HIS A 277 6.34 -17.53 1.75
CA HIS A 277 6.22 -17.10 3.14
C HIS A 277 7.45 -16.32 3.59
N PHE A 278 7.25 -15.44 4.58
CA PHE A 278 8.34 -14.68 5.20
C PHE A 278 8.88 -15.43 6.41
N HIS A 279 10.20 -15.59 6.45
CA HIS A 279 10.92 -16.27 7.52
C HIS A 279 11.97 -15.35 8.12
N VAL A 280 12.04 -15.33 9.44
CA VAL A 280 13.10 -14.65 10.16
C VAL A 280 13.98 -15.71 10.81
N LEU A 281 15.26 -15.72 10.47
CA LEU A 281 16.22 -16.68 11.00
C LEU A 281 17.05 -16.03 12.13
N PRO A 282 17.29 -16.73 13.24
CA PRO A 282 16.85 -18.09 13.56
C PRO A 282 15.34 -18.14 13.87
N SER A 283 14.65 -19.19 13.39
CA SER A 283 13.19 -19.34 13.51
C SER A 283 12.73 -19.63 14.94
N GLU A 284 13.55 -20.27 15.76
CA GLU A 284 13.25 -20.59 17.17
C GLU A 284 13.43 -19.39 18.12
N GLY A 285 13.69 -18.20 17.60
CA GLY A 285 13.98 -16.99 18.37
C GLY A 285 15.47 -16.81 18.64
N GLY A 286 15.83 -15.66 19.26
CA GLY A 286 17.24 -15.29 19.47
C GLY A 286 17.84 -14.57 18.26
N SER A 287 19.18 -14.61 18.15
CA SER A 287 19.98 -13.98 17.09
C SER A 287 21.26 -14.75 16.89
N PHE A 288 21.81 -14.69 15.69
CA PHE A 288 23.12 -15.32 15.39
C PHE A 288 24.25 -14.51 16.03
N SER A 289 25.22 -15.23 16.60
CA SER A 289 26.41 -14.65 17.22
C SER A 289 27.59 -14.49 16.25
N SER A 290 27.52 -15.12 15.10
CA SER A 290 28.56 -15.02 14.06
C SER A 290 27.99 -15.09 12.64
N ALA A 291 28.81 -14.69 11.66
CA ALA A 291 28.49 -14.79 10.25
C ALA A 291 28.39 -16.26 9.78
N GLU A 292 29.22 -17.12 10.33
CA GLU A 292 29.27 -18.55 10.00
C GLU A 292 27.96 -19.23 10.39
N GLU A 293 27.48 -19.01 11.63
CA GLU A 293 26.18 -19.56 12.09
C GLU A 293 25.01 -19.11 11.18
N ALA A 294 25.00 -17.84 10.76
CA ALA A 294 23.98 -17.32 9.88
C ALA A 294 24.03 -17.95 8.48
N LEU A 295 25.22 -18.14 7.90
CA LEU A 295 25.40 -18.78 6.61
C LEU A 295 24.99 -20.26 6.65
N GLU A 296 25.36 -21.00 7.70
CA GLU A 296 24.94 -22.39 7.90
C GLU A 296 23.43 -22.51 8.02
N ALA A 297 22.78 -21.57 8.74
CA ALA A 297 21.34 -21.54 8.87
C ALA A 297 20.62 -21.24 7.53
N VAL A 298 21.16 -20.32 6.72
CA VAL A 298 20.65 -20.06 5.36
C VAL A 298 20.82 -21.30 4.49
N GLU A 299 21.96 -21.98 4.53
CA GLU A 299 22.19 -23.22 3.77
C GLU A 299 21.24 -24.33 4.20
N SER A 300 21.01 -24.49 5.51
CA SER A 300 20.03 -25.46 6.03
C SER A 300 18.62 -25.13 5.55
N PHE A 301 18.23 -23.84 5.61
CA PHE A 301 16.94 -23.39 5.13
C PHE A 301 16.71 -23.71 3.65
N THR A 302 17.74 -23.58 2.79
CA THR A 302 17.64 -23.93 1.36
C THR A 302 17.45 -25.43 1.10
N LYS A 303 17.85 -26.29 2.03
CA LYS A 303 17.62 -27.74 1.94
C LYS A 303 16.20 -28.13 2.33
N GLU A 304 15.58 -27.37 3.22
CA GLU A 304 14.25 -27.64 3.77
C GLU A 304 13.12 -26.96 2.98
N HIS A 305 13.41 -25.83 2.32
CA HIS A 305 12.42 -25.00 1.65
C HIS A 305 12.75 -24.81 0.16
N GLN A 306 11.71 -24.77 -0.67
CA GLN A 306 11.82 -24.52 -2.11
C GLN A 306 11.61 -23.05 -2.48
N SER A 307 10.89 -22.30 -1.64
CA SER A 307 10.57 -20.87 -1.84
C SER A 307 10.44 -20.16 -0.50
N GLY A 308 10.60 -18.86 -0.49
CA GLY A 308 10.38 -18.02 0.69
C GLY A 308 11.21 -16.74 0.66
N TYR A 309 10.87 -15.85 1.58
CA TYR A 309 11.67 -14.67 1.90
C TYR A 309 12.37 -14.90 3.23
N ILE A 310 13.68 -14.65 3.30
CA ILE A 310 14.44 -14.77 4.53
C ILE A 310 14.98 -13.41 4.99
N ARG A 311 14.95 -13.18 6.29
CA ARG A 311 15.57 -12.06 6.99
C ARG A 311 16.38 -12.58 8.16
N LEU A 312 17.55 -12.01 8.40
CA LEU A 312 18.44 -12.45 9.47
C LEU A 312 18.34 -11.56 10.70
N LYS A 313 18.40 -12.20 11.89
CA LYS A 313 18.62 -11.53 13.17
C LYS A 313 20.05 -11.82 13.65
N MET A 314 20.82 -10.75 13.87
CA MET A 314 22.21 -10.83 14.36
C MET A 314 22.31 -10.17 15.72
N ASP A 315 23.19 -10.70 16.57
CA ASP A 315 23.56 -10.02 17.81
C ASP A 315 24.48 -8.83 17.51
N TYR A 316 24.35 -7.73 18.25
CA TYR A 316 25.23 -6.58 18.10
C TYR A 316 26.71 -6.87 18.33
N THR A 317 27.02 -7.96 19.03
CA THR A 317 28.42 -8.41 19.25
C THR A 317 28.96 -9.22 18.10
N ALA A 318 28.09 -9.64 17.15
CA ALA A 318 28.50 -10.45 16.02
C ALA A 318 29.43 -9.65 15.06
N SER A 319 30.60 -10.20 14.78
CA SER A 319 31.48 -9.70 13.74
C SER A 319 31.05 -10.29 12.40
N ILE A 320 30.63 -9.41 11.47
CA ILE A 320 30.28 -9.84 10.11
C ILE A 320 31.25 -9.22 9.10
N PRO A 321 31.67 -9.95 8.07
CA PRO A 321 32.52 -9.40 7.03
C PRO A 321 31.77 -8.40 6.17
N SER A 322 32.48 -7.44 5.58
CA SER A 322 31.87 -6.39 4.74
C SER A 322 31.12 -6.92 3.50
N ASN A 323 31.51 -8.10 3.02
CA ASN A 323 30.86 -8.78 1.89
C ASN A 323 29.80 -9.81 2.33
N PHE A 324 29.30 -9.75 3.56
CA PHE A 324 28.38 -10.75 4.13
C PHE A 324 27.12 -10.96 3.28
N ASN A 325 26.49 -9.88 2.85
CA ASN A 325 25.32 -9.97 1.98
C ASN A 325 25.64 -10.66 0.65
N GLN A 326 26.83 -10.41 0.07
CA GLN A 326 27.26 -11.07 -1.15
C GLN A 326 27.43 -12.57 -0.95
N LEU A 327 28.00 -13.01 0.18
CA LEU A 327 28.14 -14.43 0.51
C LEU A 327 26.77 -15.14 0.57
N ILE A 328 25.75 -14.46 1.09
CA ILE A 328 24.38 -15.00 1.11
C ILE A 328 23.81 -15.09 -0.29
N TYR A 329 23.96 -14.05 -1.13
CA TYR A 329 23.50 -14.11 -2.52
C TYR A 329 24.20 -15.23 -3.31
N ASP A 330 25.52 -15.38 -3.17
CA ASP A 330 26.27 -16.44 -3.82
C ASP A 330 25.83 -17.84 -3.36
N LEU A 331 25.50 -17.99 -2.08
CA LEU A 331 24.94 -19.22 -1.53
C LEU A 331 23.59 -19.53 -2.15
N LEU A 332 22.69 -18.54 -2.23
CA LEU A 332 21.35 -18.72 -2.80
C LEU A 332 21.40 -19.01 -4.31
N GLU A 333 22.33 -18.40 -5.07
CA GLU A 333 22.52 -18.70 -6.50
C GLU A 333 22.91 -20.16 -6.75
N ASN A 334 23.67 -20.78 -5.84
CA ASN A 334 24.08 -22.17 -5.94
C ASN A 334 22.92 -23.16 -5.69
N HIS A 335 21.87 -22.70 -5.00
CA HIS A 335 20.65 -23.45 -4.75
C HIS A 335 19.59 -22.99 -5.73
N ARG A 336 19.10 -23.86 -6.62
CA ARG A 336 18.05 -23.54 -7.60
C ARG A 336 16.64 -23.39 -6.98
N ASN A 337 16.59 -22.87 -5.76
CA ASN A 337 15.38 -22.61 -5.00
C ASN A 337 14.94 -21.16 -5.22
N ASP A 338 13.64 -20.90 -5.09
CA ASP A 338 13.09 -19.55 -5.17
C ASP A 338 13.07 -18.88 -3.78
N ILE A 339 14.26 -18.78 -3.18
CA ILE A 339 14.47 -18.12 -1.88
C ILE A 339 15.05 -16.75 -2.12
N ARG A 340 14.43 -15.75 -1.50
CA ARG A 340 14.73 -14.32 -1.67
C ARG A 340 15.21 -13.72 -0.35
N TYR A 341 16.33 -13.04 -0.36
CA TYR A 341 16.97 -12.50 0.84
C TYR A 341 16.71 -11.02 1.03
N ASN A 342 16.30 -10.65 2.26
CA ASN A 342 16.27 -9.27 2.70
C ASN A 342 17.64 -8.86 3.27
N PRO A 343 18.40 -7.95 2.62
CA PRO A 343 19.74 -7.56 3.08
C PRO A 343 19.70 -6.67 4.34
N LYS A 344 18.51 -6.20 4.76
CA LYS A 344 18.35 -5.40 5.98
C LYS A 344 18.33 -6.30 7.21
N ILE A 345 19.49 -6.49 7.83
CA ILE A 345 19.66 -7.31 9.03
C ILE A 345 18.95 -6.67 10.22
N VAL A 346 18.30 -7.48 11.05
CA VAL A 346 17.76 -7.08 12.36
C VAL A 346 18.83 -7.29 13.41
N TRP A 347 19.26 -6.21 14.04
CA TRP A 347 20.24 -6.26 15.13
C TRP A 347 19.52 -6.36 16.48
N THR A 348 19.96 -7.29 17.33
CA THR A 348 19.42 -7.53 18.67
C THR A 348 20.49 -7.32 19.73
N GLY A 349 20.09 -7.01 20.96
CA GLY A 349 21.02 -6.70 22.06
C GLY A 349 21.22 -5.20 22.23
N LYS A 350 22.00 -4.80 23.23
CA LYS A 350 22.45 -3.43 23.41
C LYS A 350 23.86 -3.31 22.87
N PRO A 351 24.23 -2.22 22.19
CA PRO A 351 25.63 -1.97 21.88
C PRO A 351 26.38 -1.95 23.21
N THR A 352 27.34 -2.88 23.37
CA THR A 352 28.23 -2.88 24.53
C THR A 352 29.11 -1.64 24.44
N ASN A 353 29.02 -0.76 25.43
CA ASN A 353 29.77 0.47 25.53
C ASN A 353 31.28 0.23 25.87
N GLU A 354 31.88 -0.82 25.34
CA GLU A 354 33.32 -1.05 25.52
C GLU A 354 33.97 -1.13 24.13
N GLY A 355 34.49 0.02 23.69
CA GLY A 355 35.54 0.08 22.67
C GLY A 355 35.17 0.54 21.25
N THR A 356 33.96 0.92 20.96
CA THR A 356 33.64 1.72 19.77
C THR A 356 33.14 3.08 20.23
N GLU A 357 33.87 4.12 19.89
CA GLU A 357 33.34 5.50 19.95
C GLU A 357 31.95 5.45 19.29
N GLN A 358 30.92 5.76 20.08
CA GLN A 358 29.61 6.02 19.54
C GLN A 358 29.82 7.03 18.40
N VAL A 359 29.61 6.59 17.16
CA VAL A 359 29.29 7.53 16.10
C VAL A 359 27.99 8.16 16.55
N LYS A 360 28.11 9.25 17.34
CA LYS A 360 26.95 10.11 17.65
C LYS A 360 26.36 10.43 16.29
N PRO A 361 25.03 10.32 16.11
CA PRO A 361 24.45 10.82 14.89
C PRO A 361 24.98 12.23 14.70
N THR A 362 25.67 12.46 13.60
CA THR A 362 26.42 13.70 13.33
C THR A 362 25.48 14.91 13.25
N PHE A 363 24.16 14.66 13.34
CA PHE A 363 23.12 15.66 13.21
C PHE A 363 21.93 15.35 14.11
N GLU A 364 21.40 16.36 14.77
CA GLU A 364 20.05 16.31 15.33
C GLU A 364 19.03 16.50 14.20
N VAL A 365 17.84 15.86 14.33
CA VAL A 365 16.76 15.96 13.34
C VAL A 365 16.39 17.42 13.03
N ALA A 366 16.49 18.30 14.03
CA ALA A 366 16.28 19.74 13.88
C ALA A 366 17.35 20.43 13.01
N GLU A 367 18.60 19.94 13.04
CA GLU A 367 19.69 20.46 12.18
C GLU A 367 19.51 20.00 10.73
N LEU A 368 19.10 18.75 10.49
CA LEU A 368 18.81 18.23 9.15
C LEU A 368 17.67 19.00 8.46
N GLN A 369 16.67 19.43 9.20
CA GLN A 369 15.56 20.24 8.67
C GLN A 369 15.99 21.67 8.28
N GLN A 370 17.08 22.17 8.79
CA GLN A 370 17.64 23.49 8.47
C GLN A 370 18.70 23.45 7.35
N MET A 371 19.18 22.27 6.99
CA MET A 371 20.17 22.11 5.93
C MET A 371 19.51 22.16 4.56
N THR A 372 19.55 23.31 3.94
CA THR A 372 19.07 23.53 2.55
C THR A 372 20.13 23.21 1.49
N ASP A 373 21.40 23.06 1.87
CA ASP A 373 22.53 22.80 0.98
C ASP A 373 23.16 21.43 1.26
N PRO A 374 23.06 20.46 0.34
CA PRO A 374 23.67 19.13 0.47
C PRO A 374 25.19 19.14 0.70
N MET A 375 25.91 20.18 0.23
CA MET A 375 27.36 20.31 0.49
C MET A 375 27.68 20.44 1.97
N CYS A 376 26.84 21.13 2.75
CA CYS A 376 27.02 21.23 4.19
C CYS A 376 26.97 19.86 4.90
N PHE A 377 26.21 18.91 4.36
CA PHE A 377 26.15 17.53 4.85
C PHE A 377 27.47 16.79 4.58
N ILE A 378 27.98 16.89 3.37
CA ILE A 378 29.23 16.24 2.95
C ILE A 378 30.43 16.80 3.73
N GLU A 379 30.49 18.13 3.91
CA GLU A 379 31.56 18.76 4.69
C GLU A 379 31.59 18.35 6.17
N LYS A 380 30.41 18.18 6.78
CA LYS A 380 30.29 17.74 8.18
C LYS A 380 30.54 16.24 8.38
N THR A 381 30.38 15.42 7.35
CA THR A 381 30.65 13.98 7.38
C THR A 381 32.05 13.63 6.89
N ARG A 382 32.91 14.60 6.61
CA ARG A 382 34.26 14.42 6.07
C ARG A 382 35.10 13.37 6.80
N ASP A 383 35.02 13.38 8.14
CA ASP A 383 35.82 12.45 8.97
C ASP A 383 35.43 10.97 8.77
N GLN A 384 34.24 10.71 8.23
CA GLN A 384 33.77 9.36 7.91
C GLN A 384 34.27 8.88 6.53
N TYR A 385 34.70 9.81 5.67
CA TYR A 385 35.15 9.54 4.31
C TYR A 385 36.46 10.28 3.99
N PRO A 386 37.58 9.89 4.63
CA PRO A 386 38.85 10.60 4.51
C PRO A 386 39.47 10.54 3.10
N GLU A 387 39.01 9.60 2.27
CA GLU A 387 39.48 9.42 0.88
C GLU A 387 38.77 10.35 -0.13
N LEU A 388 37.76 11.08 0.29
CA LEU A 388 36.93 11.91 -0.60
C LEU A 388 37.62 13.27 -0.80
N ASP A 389 37.95 13.59 -2.08
CA ASP A 389 38.42 14.92 -2.44
C ASP A 389 37.22 15.90 -2.46
N LEU A 390 37.12 16.71 -1.41
CA LEU A 390 36.02 17.67 -1.26
C LEU A 390 35.97 18.74 -2.35
N GLU A 391 37.10 19.10 -2.95
CA GLU A 391 37.14 20.08 -4.03
C GLU A 391 36.56 19.47 -5.31
N GLU A 392 36.85 18.20 -5.60
CA GLU A 392 36.30 17.49 -6.75
C GLU A 392 34.78 17.29 -6.58
N VAL A 393 34.34 16.90 -5.37
CA VAL A 393 32.91 16.77 -5.05
C VAL A 393 32.18 18.10 -5.16
N ARG A 394 32.78 19.20 -4.70
CA ARG A 394 32.20 20.54 -4.80
C ARG A 394 32.05 21.00 -6.26
N LEU A 395 33.05 20.76 -7.09
CA LEU A 395 32.99 21.06 -8.52
C LEU A 395 31.87 20.27 -9.21
N ALA A 396 31.80 18.97 -8.97
CA ALA A 396 30.74 18.12 -9.52
C ALA A 396 29.34 18.58 -9.07
N PHE A 397 29.20 18.98 -7.81
CA PHE A 397 27.94 19.47 -7.26
C PHE A 397 27.51 20.80 -7.88
N GLU A 398 28.42 21.75 -8.07
CA GLU A 398 28.13 23.03 -8.74
C GLU A 398 27.78 22.84 -10.25
N GLU A 399 28.39 21.88 -10.92
CA GLU A 399 28.02 21.53 -12.29
C GLU A 399 26.59 20.99 -12.36
N ILE A 400 26.22 20.03 -11.48
CA ILE A 400 24.88 19.48 -11.40
C ILE A 400 23.85 20.57 -11.07
N LYS A 401 24.15 21.44 -10.13
CA LYS A 401 23.28 22.55 -9.71
C LYS A 401 23.05 23.55 -10.86
N ALA A 402 24.09 23.85 -11.62
CA ALA A 402 23.99 24.72 -12.81
C ALA A 402 23.13 24.05 -13.91
N GLU A 403 23.24 22.72 -14.09
CA GLU A 403 22.45 21.99 -15.07
C GLU A 403 20.98 21.94 -14.68
N VAL A 404 20.68 21.63 -13.42
CA VAL A 404 19.30 21.64 -12.88
C VAL A 404 18.67 23.02 -13.02
N HIS A 405 19.44 24.09 -12.78
CA HIS A 405 18.95 25.45 -12.96
C HIS A 405 18.64 25.78 -14.43
N ARG A 406 19.49 25.37 -15.37
CA ARG A 406 19.25 25.49 -16.81
C ARG A 406 18.00 24.73 -17.27
N MET A 407 17.80 23.50 -16.77
CA MET A 407 16.61 22.69 -17.07
C MET A 407 15.33 23.37 -16.55
N ALA A 408 15.35 23.87 -15.33
CA ALA A 408 14.21 24.57 -14.72
C ALA A 408 13.86 25.89 -15.42
N GLU A 409 14.87 26.62 -15.93
CA GLU A 409 14.64 27.81 -16.75
C GLU A 409 14.08 27.49 -18.16
N ALA A 410 14.56 26.41 -18.78
CA ALA A 410 14.04 25.94 -20.06
C ALA A 410 12.55 25.51 -19.93
N GLU A 411 12.17 24.80 -18.89
CA GLU A 411 10.76 24.44 -18.62
C GLU A 411 9.87 25.67 -18.39
N LYS A 412 10.38 26.68 -17.66
CA LYS A 412 9.66 27.95 -17.47
C LYS A 412 9.46 28.73 -18.77
N LEU A 413 10.43 28.68 -19.66
CA LEU A 413 10.35 29.29 -20.99
C LEU A 413 9.35 28.56 -21.90
N GLU A 414 9.36 27.25 -21.91
CA GLU A 414 8.39 26.44 -22.65
C GLU A 414 6.96 26.67 -22.16
N SER A 415 6.77 26.72 -20.82
CA SER A 415 5.46 26.99 -20.24
C SER A 415 4.92 28.38 -20.54
N LYS A 416 5.81 29.40 -20.60
CA LYS A 416 5.46 30.77 -21.04
C LYS A 416 5.13 30.85 -22.53
N ASN A 417 5.83 30.10 -23.38
CA ASN A 417 5.57 30.07 -24.83
C ASN A 417 4.25 29.33 -25.13
N LYS A 418 3.92 28.25 -24.40
CA LYS A 418 2.63 27.57 -24.51
C LYS A 418 1.43 28.44 -24.05
N LYS A 419 1.63 29.37 -23.10
CA LYS A 419 0.62 30.36 -22.72
C LYS A 419 0.43 31.45 -23.81
N LYS A 420 1.50 31.96 -24.39
CA LYS A 420 1.42 32.98 -25.45
C LYS A 420 0.75 32.47 -26.74
N THR A 421 0.94 31.21 -27.09
CA THR A 421 0.28 30.59 -28.26
C THR A 421 -1.21 30.36 -28.04
N LYS A 422 -1.66 30.15 -26.80
CA LYS A 422 -3.11 30.04 -26.46
C LYS A 422 -3.83 31.38 -26.46
N ASP A 423 -3.17 32.47 -26.14
CA ASP A 423 -3.77 33.81 -26.14
C ASP A 423 -3.78 34.47 -27.52
N SER A 424 -3.04 33.96 -28.51
CA SER A 424 -3.04 34.45 -29.90
C SER A 424 -4.02 33.69 -30.82
N THR A 425 -4.77 32.75 -30.30
CA THR A 425 -5.76 31.94 -31.05
C THR A 425 -7.21 32.14 -30.54
N LYS A 426 -7.43 33.22 -29.76
CA LYS A 426 -8.78 33.70 -29.38
C LYS A 426 -9.13 34.98 -30.11
#